data_beb5766535867da4529c21fa4f35b934
#
_entry.id   beb5766535867da4529c21fa4f35b934
#
_cell.length_a   1.000
_cell.length_b   1.000
_cell.length_c   1.000
_cell.angle_alpha   90.00
_cell.angle_beta   90.00
_cell.angle_gamma   90.00
#
_symmetry.space_group_name_H-M   'P 1'
#
loop_
_entity.id
_entity.type
_entity.pdbx_description
1 polymer ?
#
loop_
_entity_poly.entity_id
_entity_poly.type
_entity_poly.pdbx_seq_one_letter_code
_entity_poly.pdbx_strand_id
1 'polypeptide(L)'
;MFDSQGEAYKEAFQIFLDHTDQKRNARRWLQQVVDTLPAKRVFIDAGAGNGEVTKAFAGAFARTIAIEPNLYLLKQLQQALPSVEAIALPILTAQPPAQADLVLCSHTFYYIPQDQWLAHLQRLVSWMSPTGVTIVVLQNRETGCMNMLHHFFGHRFDLRRTVEAFQSQQRDRYHVVLTTDPATVDTPDRVKAYAVAEFMLNLLEMKHTPSRRAVEEYLEANFRTQDGRYRIPVHQDFIEIRQGATSRHS
;
A
#
# COMPACT_ATOMS: atom_id res chain seq x y z
N MET A 1 11.60 19.21 4.21
CA MET A 1 10.64 18.23 3.73
C MET A 1 10.16 18.56 2.34
N PHE A 2 9.91 17.54 1.53
CA PHE A 2 9.59 17.74 0.12
C PHE A 2 8.14 18.18 -0.06
N ASP A 3 7.94 19.14 -0.97
CA ASP A 3 6.66 19.18 -1.67
C ASP A 3 6.51 17.85 -2.42
N SER A 4 5.43 17.10 -2.18
CA SER A 4 5.16 15.79 -2.80
C SER A 4 5.04 15.84 -4.34
N GLN A 5 4.98 17.03 -4.93
CA GLN A 5 5.01 17.27 -6.36
C GLN A 5 6.39 17.80 -6.84
N GLY A 6 7.31 18.11 -5.91
CA GLY A 6 8.62 18.68 -6.19
C GLY A 6 9.61 17.69 -6.79
N GLU A 7 10.60 18.19 -7.51
CA GLU A 7 11.69 17.36 -8.09
C GLU A 7 12.50 16.61 -7.02
N ALA A 8 12.74 17.22 -5.85
CA ALA A 8 13.47 16.59 -4.76
C ALA A 8 12.72 15.36 -4.18
N TYR A 9 11.37 15.40 -4.12
CA TYR A 9 10.57 14.24 -3.73
C TYR A 9 10.69 13.12 -4.76
N LYS A 10 10.62 13.43 -6.05
CA LYS A 10 10.74 12.45 -7.13
C LYS A 10 12.12 11.80 -7.13
N GLU A 11 13.19 12.58 -6.91
CA GLU A 11 14.56 12.07 -6.78
C GLU A 11 14.69 11.11 -5.59
N ALA A 12 14.21 11.51 -4.40
CA ALA A 12 14.23 10.67 -3.20
C ALA A 12 13.42 9.39 -3.38
N PHE A 13 12.25 9.48 -4.03
CA PHE A 13 11.44 8.31 -4.39
C PHE A 13 12.17 7.39 -5.37
N GLN A 14 12.87 7.94 -6.37
CA GLN A 14 13.67 7.14 -7.30
C GLN A 14 14.82 6.43 -6.57
N ILE A 15 15.54 7.12 -5.68
CA ILE A 15 16.57 6.49 -4.83
C ILE A 15 15.97 5.35 -4.00
N PHE A 16 14.78 5.53 -3.42
CA PHE A 16 14.07 4.45 -2.73
C PHE A 16 13.80 3.26 -3.66
N LEU A 17 13.28 3.49 -4.87
CA LEU A 17 12.98 2.44 -5.84
C LEU A 17 14.24 1.67 -6.29
N ASP A 18 15.35 2.37 -6.50
CA ASP A 18 16.61 1.77 -6.96
C ASP A 18 17.28 0.90 -5.89
N HIS A 19 16.95 1.12 -4.62
CA HIS A 19 17.60 0.48 -3.49
C HIS A 19 16.68 -0.46 -2.68
N THR A 20 15.42 -0.65 -3.09
CA THR A 20 14.47 -1.53 -2.38
C THR A 20 14.12 -2.78 -3.19
N ASP A 21 13.90 -3.88 -2.48
CA ASP A 21 13.28 -5.08 -3.03
C ASP A 21 11.75 -5.13 -2.81
N GLN A 22 11.19 -4.15 -2.08
CA GLN A 22 9.78 -4.09 -1.67
C GLN A 22 8.81 -4.25 -2.85
N LYS A 23 9.03 -3.51 -3.95
CA LYS A 23 8.12 -3.55 -5.12
C LYS A 23 8.15 -4.90 -5.83
N ARG A 24 9.33 -5.51 -5.95
CA ARG A 24 9.50 -6.83 -6.54
C ARG A 24 8.83 -7.90 -5.69
N ASN A 25 9.02 -7.86 -4.37
CA ASN A 25 8.45 -8.80 -3.42
C ASN A 25 6.93 -8.69 -3.40
N ALA A 26 6.37 -7.47 -3.31
CA ALA A 26 4.93 -7.23 -3.37
C ALA A 26 4.31 -7.75 -4.67
N ARG A 27 4.95 -7.48 -5.83
CA ARG A 27 4.46 -7.98 -7.12
C ARG A 27 4.43 -9.50 -7.17
N ARG A 28 5.49 -10.17 -6.67
CA ARG A 28 5.56 -11.63 -6.61
C ARG A 28 4.44 -12.20 -5.72
N TRP A 29 4.22 -11.62 -4.54
CA TRP A 29 3.18 -12.05 -3.62
C TRP A 29 1.78 -11.87 -4.24
N LEU A 30 1.49 -10.71 -4.81
CA LEU A 30 0.22 -10.44 -5.48
C LEU A 30 0.01 -11.35 -6.69
N GLN A 31 1.06 -11.66 -7.46
CA GLN A 31 0.97 -12.57 -8.59
C GLN A 31 0.56 -13.98 -8.14
N GLN A 32 1.10 -14.48 -7.04
CA GLN A 32 0.69 -15.78 -6.48
C GLN A 32 -0.81 -15.79 -6.14
N VAL A 33 -1.34 -14.71 -5.57
CA VAL A 33 -2.79 -14.61 -5.31
C VAL A 33 -3.57 -14.57 -6.62
N VAL A 34 -3.17 -13.75 -7.59
CA VAL A 34 -3.83 -13.67 -8.91
C VAL A 34 -3.85 -15.03 -9.61
N ASP A 35 -2.77 -15.80 -9.52
CA ASP A 35 -2.68 -17.13 -10.15
C ASP A 35 -3.68 -18.13 -9.56
N THR A 36 -4.02 -17.99 -8.27
CA THR A 36 -4.98 -18.86 -7.58
C THR A 36 -6.45 -18.46 -7.76
N LEU A 37 -6.74 -17.32 -8.39
CA LEU A 37 -8.11 -16.87 -8.59
C LEU A 37 -8.86 -17.81 -9.55
N PRO A 38 -10.08 -18.27 -9.19
CA PRO A 38 -10.88 -19.16 -10.03
C PRO A 38 -11.43 -18.44 -11.28
N ALA A 39 -11.52 -17.11 -11.24
CA ALA A 39 -11.92 -16.25 -12.35
C ALA A 39 -11.10 -14.96 -12.33
N LYS A 40 -10.87 -14.40 -13.52
CA LYS A 40 -10.13 -13.15 -13.74
C LYS A 40 -10.95 -12.22 -14.65
N ARG A 41 -12.19 -11.95 -14.25
CA ARG A 41 -13.12 -11.13 -15.03
C ARG A 41 -12.91 -9.65 -14.78
N VAL A 42 -12.91 -9.26 -13.50
CA VAL A 42 -12.82 -7.85 -13.07
C VAL A 42 -11.74 -7.68 -12.02
N PHE A 43 -10.86 -6.70 -12.25
CA PHE A 43 -9.92 -6.17 -11.28
C PHE A 43 -10.30 -4.74 -10.93
N ILE A 44 -10.38 -4.41 -9.63
CA ILE A 44 -10.55 -3.04 -9.11
C ILE A 44 -9.27 -2.66 -8.37
N ASP A 45 -8.62 -1.58 -8.82
CA ASP A 45 -7.49 -0.95 -8.13
C ASP A 45 -7.97 0.33 -7.45
N ALA A 46 -8.04 0.32 -6.12
CA ALA A 46 -8.58 1.39 -5.31
C ALA A 46 -7.46 2.26 -4.72
N GLY A 47 -7.41 3.52 -5.09
CA GLY A 47 -6.28 4.41 -4.87
C GLY A 47 -5.15 4.08 -5.85
N ALA A 48 -5.51 3.97 -7.12
CA ALA A 48 -4.62 3.49 -8.19
C ALA A 48 -3.44 4.43 -8.50
N GLY A 49 -3.49 5.68 -8.06
CA GLY A 49 -2.46 6.67 -8.32
C GLY A 49 -2.22 6.86 -9.82
N ASN A 50 -0.97 6.84 -10.24
CA ASN A 50 -0.56 6.91 -11.65
C ASN A 50 -0.64 5.57 -12.40
N GLY A 51 -1.11 4.48 -11.74
CA GLY A 51 -1.36 3.19 -12.37
C GLY A 51 -0.18 2.20 -12.40
N GLU A 52 0.87 2.42 -11.64
CA GLU A 52 2.04 1.51 -11.62
C GLU A 52 1.67 0.08 -11.20
N VAL A 53 0.82 -0.07 -10.16
CA VAL A 53 0.33 -1.38 -9.73
C VAL A 53 -0.73 -1.90 -10.69
N THR A 54 -1.65 -1.03 -11.13
CA THR A 54 -2.68 -1.36 -12.13
C THR A 54 -2.05 -1.99 -13.38
N LYS A 55 -0.99 -1.37 -13.92
CA LYS A 55 -0.24 -1.85 -15.10
C LYS A 55 0.29 -3.28 -14.94
N ALA A 56 0.72 -3.63 -13.73
CA ALA A 56 1.31 -4.94 -13.48
C ALA A 56 0.30 -6.08 -13.61
N PHE A 57 -0.99 -5.81 -13.35
CA PHE A 57 -2.01 -6.85 -13.25
C PHE A 57 -3.18 -6.70 -14.24
N ALA A 58 -3.37 -5.52 -14.85
CA ALA A 58 -4.50 -5.25 -15.77
C ALA A 58 -4.61 -6.28 -16.89
N GLY A 59 -3.49 -6.70 -17.47
CA GLY A 59 -3.46 -7.69 -18.56
C GLY A 59 -3.89 -9.11 -18.15
N ALA A 60 -4.00 -9.42 -16.85
CA ALA A 60 -4.47 -10.71 -16.36
C ALA A 60 -6.01 -10.79 -16.27
N PHE A 61 -6.72 -9.66 -16.39
CA PHE A 61 -8.17 -9.57 -16.22
C PHE A 61 -8.85 -9.10 -17.49
N ALA A 62 -10.08 -9.57 -17.70
CA ALA A 62 -10.87 -9.15 -18.86
C ALA A 62 -11.28 -7.65 -18.78
N ARG A 63 -11.42 -7.11 -17.56
CA ARG A 63 -11.79 -5.73 -17.29
C ARG A 63 -11.02 -5.21 -16.08
N THR A 64 -10.52 -3.99 -16.17
CA THR A 64 -9.84 -3.31 -15.06
C THR A 64 -10.46 -1.96 -14.80
N ILE A 65 -10.75 -1.66 -13.53
CA ILE A 65 -11.34 -0.41 -13.05
C ILE A 65 -10.36 0.20 -12.05
N ALA A 66 -9.91 1.41 -12.32
CA ALA A 66 -9.05 2.20 -11.44
C ALA A 66 -9.86 3.30 -10.75
N ILE A 67 -9.76 3.38 -9.42
CA ILE A 67 -10.42 4.40 -8.61
C ILE A 67 -9.34 5.30 -8.03
N GLU A 68 -9.33 6.58 -8.40
CA GLU A 68 -8.34 7.56 -7.95
C GLU A 68 -8.96 8.97 -7.92
N PRO A 69 -9.07 9.61 -6.75
CA PRO A 69 -9.68 10.94 -6.65
C PRO A 69 -8.78 12.07 -7.20
N ASN A 70 -7.46 11.86 -7.26
CA ASN A 70 -6.54 12.87 -7.79
C ASN A 70 -6.57 12.86 -9.33
N LEU A 71 -7.18 13.88 -9.92
CA LEU A 71 -7.36 14.00 -11.37
C LEU A 71 -6.03 14.03 -12.14
N TYR A 72 -4.97 14.58 -11.56
CA TYR A 72 -3.66 14.60 -12.20
C TYR A 72 -3.06 13.19 -12.34
N LEU A 73 -3.09 12.41 -11.24
CA LEU A 73 -2.62 11.02 -11.26
C LEU A 73 -3.50 10.14 -12.15
N LEU A 74 -4.82 10.31 -12.07
CA LEU A 74 -5.77 9.57 -12.90
C LEU A 74 -5.56 9.82 -14.39
N LYS A 75 -5.24 11.07 -14.77
CA LYS A 75 -4.90 11.40 -16.16
C LYS A 75 -3.63 10.70 -16.64
N GLN A 76 -2.60 10.61 -15.80
CA GLN A 76 -1.39 9.85 -16.12
C GLN A 76 -1.70 8.36 -16.29
N LEU A 77 -2.51 7.78 -15.40
CA LEU A 77 -2.96 6.39 -15.51
C LEU A 77 -3.69 6.15 -16.84
N GLN A 78 -4.66 7.00 -17.20
CA GLN A 78 -5.42 6.85 -18.45
C GLN A 78 -4.56 6.99 -19.71
N GLN A 79 -3.53 7.84 -19.66
CA GLN A 79 -2.55 7.96 -20.75
C GLN A 79 -1.69 6.69 -20.89
N ALA A 80 -1.27 6.12 -19.76
CA ALA A 80 -0.44 4.90 -19.76
C ALA A 80 -1.25 3.63 -20.04
N LEU A 81 -2.53 3.59 -19.66
CA LEU A 81 -3.42 2.43 -19.69
C LEU A 81 -4.80 2.81 -20.27
N PRO A 82 -4.91 3.10 -21.59
CA PRO A 82 -6.15 3.61 -22.18
C PRO A 82 -7.35 2.65 -22.10
N SER A 83 -7.10 1.35 -21.90
CA SER A 83 -8.15 0.33 -21.77
C SER A 83 -8.70 0.20 -20.35
N VAL A 84 -8.11 0.87 -19.36
CA VAL A 84 -8.55 0.83 -17.98
C VAL A 84 -9.68 1.84 -17.76
N GLU A 85 -10.78 1.38 -17.18
CA GLU A 85 -11.87 2.27 -16.77
C GLU A 85 -11.47 3.07 -15.54
N ALA A 86 -11.62 4.39 -15.61
CA ALA A 86 -11.20 5.30 -14.55
C ALA A 86 -12.41 5.92 -13.83
N ILE A 87 -12.39 5.90 -12.50
CA ILE A 87 -13.40 6.53 -11.63
C ILE A 87 -12.71 7.60 -10.78
N ALA A 88 -13.05 8.87 -11.05
CA ALA A 88 -12.48 10.04 -10.36
C ALA A 88 -13.23 10.34 -9.05
N LEU A 89 -13.29 9.39 -8.13
CA LEU A 89 -13.99 9.51 -6.85
C LEU A 89 -13.19 8.91 -5.70
N PRO A 90 -13.36 9.43 -4.46
CA PRO A 90 -12.87 8.76 -3.26
C PRO A 90 -13.49 7.36 -3.08
N ILE A 91 -12.76 6.45 -2.44
CA ILE A 91 -13.18 5.06 -2.21
C ILE A 91 -14.58 4.97 -1.59
N LEU A 92 -14.89 5.79 -0.59
CA LEU A 92 -16.18 5.71 0.11
C LEU A 92 -17.39 6.07 -0.78
N THR A 93 -17.19 6.93 -1.79
CA THR A 93 -18.25 7.41 -2.67
C THR A 93 -18.27 6.72 -4.05
N ALA A 94 -17.17 6.06 -4.41
CA ALA A 94 -17.08 5.33 -5.68
C ALA A 94 -18.09 4.18 -5.73
N GLN A 95 -18.67 3.98 -6.92
CA GLN A 95 -19.63 2.91 -7.21
C GLN A 95 -19.19 2.18 -8.48
N PRO A 96 -18.27 1.23 -8.39
CA PRO A 96 -17.86 0.42 -9.54
C PRO A 96 -19.05 -0.30 -10.14
N PRO A 97 -19.16 -0.37 -11.48
CA PRO A 97 -20.32 -0.95 -12.17
C PRO A 97 -20.37 -2.47 -12.13
N ALA A 98 -19.39 -3.14 -11.51
CA ALA A 98 -19.32 -4.59 -11.39
C ALA A 98 -18.60 -5.03 -10.11
N GLN A 99 -18.94 -6.20 -9.60
CA GLN A 99 -18.16 -6.88 -8.58
C GLN A 99 -16.86 -7.44 -9.16
N ALA A 100 -15.79 -7.46 -8.35
CA ALA A 100 -14.45 -7.82 -8.78
C ALA A 100 -13.99 -9.17 -8.24
N ASP A 101 -13.22 -9.88 -9.06
CA ASP A 101 -12.52 -11.08 -8.63
C ASP A 101 -11.23 -10.71 -7.85
N LEU A 102 -10.68 -9.51 -8.10
CA LEU A 102 -9.65 -8.89 -7.28
C LEU A 102 -10.03 -7.43 -6.97
N VAL A 103 -10.07 -7.08 -5.69
CA VAL A 103 -10.08 -5.69 -5.20
C VAL A 103 -8.74 -5.46 -4.52
N LEU A 104 -7.95 -4.53 -5.03
CA LEU A 104 -6.64 -4.18 -4.46
C LEU A 104 -6.66 -2.73 -3.96
N CYS A 105 -6.11 -2.51 -2.77
CA CYS A 105 -5.85 -1.18 -2.23
C CYS A 105 -4.42 -1.17 -1.66
N SER A 106 -3.49 -0.61 -2.42
CA SER A 106 -2.06 -0.68 -2.10
C SER A 106 -1.51 0.68 -1.71
N HIS A 107 -0.99 0.78 -0.47
CA HIS A 107 -0.36 2.00 0.07
C HIS A 107 -1.22 3.27 0.08
N THR A 108 -2.55 3.12 0.00
CA THR A 108 -3.50 4.25 -0.03
C THR A 108 -3.89 4.70 1.38
N PHE A 109 -3.92 3.79 2.35
CA PHE A 109 -4.40 4.05 3.70
C PHE A 109 -3.58 5.09 4.47
N TYR A 110 -2.34 5.38 4.06
CA TYR A 110 -1.57 6.50 4.63
C TYR A 110 -2.26 7.86 4.50
N TYR A 111 -3.04 8.06 3.45
CA TYR A 111 -3.74 9.31 3.11
C TYR A 111 -5.16 9.38 3.65
N ILE A 112 -5.58 8.36 4.41
CA ILE A 112 -6.92 8.24 5.00
C ILE A 112 -6.80 8.40 6.51
N PRO A 113 -7.62 9.22 7.18
CA PRO A 113 -7.70 9.27 8.64
C PRO A 113 -7.95 7.87 9.23
N GLN A 114 -7.18 7.49 10.26
CA GLN A 114 -7.23 6.10 10.79
C GLN A 114 -8.59 5.71 11.35
N ASP A 115 -9.38 6.65 11.85
CA ASP A 115 -10.76 6.43 12.31
C ASP A 115 -11.73 6.06 11.18
N GLN A 116 -11.36 6.33 9.92
CA GLN A 116 -12.14 5.97 8.74
C GLN A 116 -11.68 4.65 8.09
N TRP A 117 -10.60 4.05 8.55
CA TRP A 117 -10.04 2.84 7.92
C TRP A 117 -11.00 1.67 7.86
N LEU A 118 -11.75 1.45 8.94
CA LEU A 118 -12.73 0.36 8.99
C LEU A 118 -13.84 0.55 7.94
N ALA A 119 -14.36 1.77 7.79
CA ALA A 119 -15.36 2.08 6.77
C ALA A 119 -14.83 1.87 5.34
N HIS A 120 -13.56 2.26 5.09
CA HIS A 120 -12.91 2.03 3.80
C HIS A 120 -12.72 0.52 3.54
N LEU A 121 -12.30 -0.25 4.54
CA LEU A 121 -12.14 -1.70 4.40
C LEU A 121 -13.48 -2.38 4.09
N GLN A 122 -14.55 -2.00 4.78
CA GLN A 122 -15.92 -2.49 4.51
C GLN A 122 -16.36 -2.13 3.08
N ARG A 123 -16.04 -0.92 2.63
CA ARG A 123 -16.35 -0.47 1.27
C ARG A 123 -15.62 -1.29 0.22
N LEU A 124 -14.32 -1.52 0.36
CA LEU A 124 -13.53 -2.35 -0.53
C LEU A 124 -14.09 -3.77 -0.63
N VAL A 125 -14.39 -4.38 0.51
CA VAL A 125 -14.96 -5.74 0.56
C VAL A 125 -16.34 -5.82 -0.10
N SER A 126 -17.14 -4.74 -0.06
CA SER A 126 -18.45 -4.71 -0.72
C SER A 126 -18.39 -4.81 -2.24
N TRP A 127 -17.25 -4.54 -2.85
CA TRP A 127 -17.03 -4.68 -4.30
C TRP A 127 -16.57 -6.07 -4.73
N MET A 128 -16.22 -6.91 -3.77
CA MET A 128 -15.69 -8.26 -4.04
C MET A 128 -16.80 -9.21 -4.51
N SER A 129 -16.52 -9.97 -5.56
CA SER A 129 -17.40 -11.06 -6.01
C SER A 129 -17.41 -12.23 -5.01
N PRO A 130 -18.39 -13.15 -5.06
CA PRO A 130 -18.45 -14.27 -4.12
C PRO A 130 -17.21 -15.17 -4.08
N THR A 131 -16.48 -15.28 -5.18
CA THR A 131 -15.25 -16.07 -5.30
C THR A 131 -14.00 -15.22 -5.40
N GLY A 132 -14.14 -13.91 -5.22
CA GLY A 132 -13.06 -12.94 -5.31
C GLY A 132 -12.24 -12.83 -4.04
N VAL A 133 -11.29 -11.91 -4.09
CA VAL A 133 -10.43 -11.54 -2.97
C VAL A 133 -10.30 -10.01 -2.88
N THR A 134 -10.32 -9.50 -1.67
CA THR A 134 -9.91 -8.11 -1.38
C THR A 134 -8.55 -8.14 -0.71
N ILE A 135 -7.62 -7.34 -1.22
CA ILE A 135 -6.27 -7.21 -0.67
C ILE A 135 -6.00 -5.75 -0.30
N VAL A 136 -5.55 -5.53 0.92
CA VAL A 136 -5.03 -4.24 1.36
C VAL A 136 -3.57 -4.41 1.72
N VAL A 137 -2.72 -3.52 1.18
CA VAL A 137 -1.27 -3.53 1.42
C VAL A 137 -0.85 -2.25 2.12
N LEU A 138 -0.10 -2.39 3.20
CA LEU A 138 0.51 -1.27 3.91
C LEU A 138 1.86 -1.69 4.49
N GLN A 139 2.72 -0.75 4.89
CA GLN A 139 3.91 -1.11 5.64
C GLN A 139 3.55 -1.71 7.00
N ASN A 140 4.29 -2.74 7.40
CA ASN A 140 4.16 -3.36 8.71
C ASN A 140 4.52 -2.35 9.81
N ARG A 141 3.74 -2.31 10.89
CA ARG A 141 3.91 -1.35 12.00
C ARG A 141 5.25 -1.47 12.75
N GLU A 142 5.90 -2.62 12.70
CA GLU A 142 7.16 -2.88 13.40
C GLU A 142 8.41 -2.67 12.51
N THR A 143 8.22 -2.23 11.27
CA THR A 143 9.33 -2.01 10.33
C THR A 143 10.16 -0.77 10.68
N GLY A 144 11.38 -0.70 10.16
CA GLY A 144 12.29 0.42 10.39
C GLY A 144 11.70 1.78 9.99
N CYS A 145 10.96 1.84 8.89
CA CYS A 145 10.23 3.04 8.46
C CYS A 145 9.20 3.48 9.53
N MET A 146 8.35 2.57 10.02
CA MET A 146 7.33 2.90 11.02
C MET A 146 7.94 3.23 12.39
N ASN A 147 9.04 2.60 12.75
CA ASN A 147 9.79 2.94 13.96
C ASN A 147 10.40 4.34 13.87
N MET A 148 10.90 4.74 12.70
CA MET A 148 11.40 6.08 12.44
C MET A 148 10.28 7.14 12.51
N LEU A 149 9.12 6.88 11.91
CA LEU A 149 7.93 7.73 12.02
C LEU A 149 7.49 7.88 13.48
N HIS A 150 7.49 6.79 14.24
CA HIS A 150 7.14 6.83 15.66
C HIS A 150 8.15 7.61 16.49
N HIS A 151 9.44 7.44 16.21
CA HIS A 151 10.51 8.16 16.93
C HIS A 151 10.37 9.69 16.78
N PHE A 152 10.15 10.17 15.55
CA PHE A 152 10.12 11.60 15.28
C PHE A 152 8.74 12.26 15.50
N PHE A 153 7.63 11.49 15.34
CA PHE A 153 6.27 12.06 15.32
C PHE A 153 5.28 11.39 16.28
N GLY A 154 5.71 10.33 16.99
CA GLY A 154 4.80 9.57 17.86
C GLY A 154 3.71 8.81 17.11
N HIS A 155 3.80 8.70 15.76
CA HIS A 155 2.76 8.13 14.91
C HIS A 155 3.17 6.77 14.35
N ARG A 156 2.20 5.84 14.28
CA ARG A 156 2.33 4.56 13.58
C ARG A 156 1.05 4.24 12.85
N PHE A 157 1.19 3.76 11.63
CA PHE A 157 0.09 3.14 10.91
C PHE A 157 -0.04 1.68 11.33
N ASP A 158 -1.24 1.23 11.73
CA ASP A 158 -1.49 -0.11 12.26
C ASP A 158 -2.73 -0.73 11.66
N LEU A 159 -2.54 -1.53 10.61
CA LEU A 159 -3.63 -2.26 9.97
C LEU A 159 -4.23 -3.36 10.86
N ARG A 160 -3.48 -3.91 11.81
CA ARG A 160 -3.94 -5.04 12.64
C ARG A 160 -5.18 -4.67 13.44
N ARG A 161 -5.20 -3.49 14.04
CA ARG A 161 -6.37 -2.99 14.78
C ARG A 161 -7.61 -2.87 13.91
N THR A 162 -7.43 -2.44 12.65
CA THR A 162 -8.54 -2.35 11.70
C THR A 162 -9.05 -3.74 11.31
N VAL A 163 -8.14 -4.70 11.12
CA VAL A 163 -8.50 -6.11 10.86
C VAL A 163 -9.28 -6.71 12.03
N GLU A 164 -8.80 -6.54 13.26
CA GLU A 164 -9.46 -7.02 14.48
C GLU A 164 -10.89 -6.44 14.61
N ALA A 165 -11.03 -5.12 14.39
CA ALA A 165 -12.32 -4.45 14.39
C ALA A 165 -13.25 -4.97 13.27
N PHE A 166 -12.71 -5.18 12.06
CA PHE A 166 -13.45 -5.75 10.95
C PHE A 166 -13.93 -7.19 11.27
N GLN A 167 -13.04 -8.05 11.74
CA GLN A 167 -13.37 -9.43 12.08
C GLN A 167 -14.43 -9.51 13.21
N SER A 168 -14.35 -8.63 14.22
CA SER A 168 -15.32 -8.60 15.31
C SER A 168 -16.73 -8.24 14.84
N GLN A 169 -16.86 -7.39 13.81
CA GLN A 169 -18.14 -6.97 13.23
C GLN A 169 -18.70 -7.94 12.18
N GLN A 170 -17.82 -8.66 11.49
CA GLN A 170 -18.14 -9.48 10.31
C GLN A 170 -17.96 -10.99 10.59
N ARG A 171 -18.16 -11.41 11.83
CA ARG A 171 -17.97 -12.80 12.27
C ARG A 171 -18.49 -13.79 11.22
N ASP A 172 -17.74 -14.84 10.97
CA ASP A 172 -18.06 -15.97 10.09
C ASP A 172 -18.38 -15.63 8.61
N ARG A 173 -18.55 -14.34 8.28
CA ARG A 173 -18.86 -13.92 6.90
C ARG A 173 -17.62 -13.88 6.02
N TYR A 174 -16.46 -13.58 6.61
CA TYR A 174 -15.20 -13.43 5.87
C TYR A 174 -14.07 -14.19 6.56
N HIS A 175 -13.25 -14.82 5.75
CA HIS A 175 -11.95 -15.34 6.15
C HIS A 175 -10.91 -14.24 5.90
N VAL A 176 -10.15 -13.87 6.93
CA VAL A 176 -9.15 -12.81 6.87
C VAL A 176 -7.80 -13.36 7.28
N VAL A 177 -6.81 -13.20 6.39
CA VAL A 177 -5.41 -13.56 6.65
C VAL A 177 -4.56 -12.30 6.57
N LEU A 178 -3.69 -12.11 7.55
CA LEU A 178 -2.66 -11.09 7.54
C LEU A 178 -1.30 -11.77 7.38
N THR A 179 -0.60 -11.43 6.31
CA THR A 179 0.75 -11.94 6.00
C THR A 179 1.72 -10.77 5.97
N THR A 180 2.86 -10.90 6.63
CA THR A 180 3.95 -9.92 6.52
C THR A 180 5.01 -10.45 5.56
N ASP A 181 5.26 -9.73 4.47
CA ASP A 181 6.32 -10.04 3.50
C ASP A 181 7.56 -9.19 3.80
N PRO A 182 8.73 -9.83 4.04
CA PRO A 182 9.95 -9.09 4.32
C PRO A 182 10.42 -8.29 3.11
N ALA A 183 10.84 -7.05 3.37
CA ALA A 183 11.50 -6.22 2.37
C ALA A 183 12.49 -5.28 3.05
N THR A 184 13.45 -4.78 2.26
CA THR A 184 14.56 -3.98 2.74
C THR A 184 14.88 -2.87 1.74
N VAL A 185 15.32 -1.73 2.25
CA VAL A 185 16.10 -0.75 1.49
C VAL A 185 17.54 -0.89 1.90
N ASP A 186 18.45 -1.09 0.94
CA ASP A 186 19.89 -1.24 1.15
C ASP A 186 20.65 -0.17 0.37
N THR A 187 21.09 0.88 1.05
CA THR A 187 21.80 2.01 0.46
C THR A 187 23.31 1.95 0.73
N PRO A 188 24.16 2.35 -0.24
CA PRO A 188 25.61 2.23 -0.11
C PRO A 188 26.22 3.23 0.89
N ASP A 189 25.55 4.34 1.17
CA ASP A 189 26.09 5.46 1.93
C ASP A 189 25.01 6.23 2.68
N ARG A 190 25.43 7.12 3.56
CA ARG A 190 24.57 7.96 4.40
C ARG A 190 23.74 8.96 3.60
N VAL A 191 24.26 9.46 2.47
CA VAL A 191 23.54 10.47 1.67
C VAL A 191 22.29 9.87 1.07
N LYS A 192 22.40 8.67 0.48
CA LYS A 192 21.25 7.94 -0.06
C LYS A 192 20.31 7.43 1.03
N ALA A 193 20.87 6.98 2.17
CA ALA A 193 20.06 6.59 3.32
C ALA A 193 19.23 7.76 3.85
N TYR A 194 19.81 8.95 3.92
CA TYR A 194 19.11 10.17 4.32
C TYR A 194 17.98 10.52 3.35
N ALA A 195 18.24 10.51 2.03
CA ALA A 195 17.21 10.79 1.02
C ALA A 195 16.02 9.82 1.13
N VAL A 196 16.30 8.52 1.33
CA VAL A 196 15.26 7.51 1.57
C VAL A 196 14.50 7.78 2.87
N ALA A 197 15.20 8.10 3.97
CA ALA A 197 14.56 8.42 5.25
C ALA A 197 13.64 9.65 5.13
N GLU A 198 14.11 10.69 4.44
CA GLU A 198 13.33 11.92 4.19
C GLU A 198 12.08 11.63 3.36
N PHE A 199 12.17 10.78 2.32
CA PHE A 199 11.02 10.28 1.57
C PHE A 199 10.04 9.54 2.47
N MET A 200 10.51 8.63 3.33
CA MET A 200 9.66 7.86 4.24
C MET A 200 8.98 8.74 5.30
N LEU A 201 9.68 9.72 5.84
CA LEU A 201 9.13 10.67 6.81
C LEU A 201 8.07 11.59 6.17
N ASN A 202 8.11 11.77 4.85
CA ASN A 202 7.14 12.60 4.12
C ASN A 202 5.74 11.96 3.95
N LEU A 203 5.52 10.74 4.49
CA LEU A 203 4.18 10.11 4.52
C LEU A 203 3.18 10.84 5.41
N LEU A 204 3.63 11.74 6.28
CA LEU A 204 2.78 12.53 7.17
C LEU A 204 2.89 14.02 6.85
N GLU A 205 1.75 14.72 6.87
CA GLU A 205 1.73 16.18 6.98
C GLU A 205 2.26 16.58 8.35
N MET A 206 3.46 17.16 8.39
CA MET A 206 4.17 17.37 9.64
C MET A 206 4.07 18.79 10.15
N LYS A 207 3.77 18.92 11.45
CA LYS A 207 3.84 20.19 12.17
C LYS A 207 5.29 20.65 12.41
N HIS A 208 6.24 19.71 12.48
CA HIS A 208 7.66 19.95 12.72
C HIS A 208 8.51 19.02 11.88
N THR A 209 9.51 19.55 11.21
CA THR A 209 10.48 18.76 10.44
C THR A 209 11.68 18.44 11.33
N PRO A 210 12.07 17.17 11.51
CA PRO A 210 13.30 16.85 12.22
C PRO A 210 14.51 17.44 11.51
N SER A 211 15.52 17.86 12.27
CA SER A 211 16.75 18.34 11.65
C SER A 211 17.46 17.21 10.90
N ARG A 212 18.15 17.54 9.82
CA ARG A 212 18.96 16.58 9.06
C ARG A 212 19.89 15.79 9.98
N ARG A 213 20.55 16.47 10.89
CA ARG A 213 21.47 15.87 11.86
C ARG A 213 20.76 14.80 12.71
N ALA A 214 19.57 15.09 13.23
CA ALA A 214 18.82 14.12 14.05
C ALA A 214 18.43 12.88 13.24
N VAL A 215 18.04 13.04 11.97
CA VAL A 215 17.75 11.90 11.06
C VAL A 215 19.00 11.09 10.78
N GLU A 216 20.13 11.74 10.47
CA GLU A 216 21.41 11.06 10.22
C GLU A 216 21.91 10.30 11.45
N GLU A 217 21.79 10.88 12.66
CA GLU A 217 22.15 10.21 13.93
C GLU A 217 21.23 8.98 14.18
N TYR A 218 19.95 9.09 13.89
CA TYR A 218 19.02 7.97 13.99
C TYR A 218 19.35 6.83 13.01
N LEU A 219 19.67 7.17 11.75
CA LEU A 219 20.09 6.20 10.73
C LEU A 219 21.37 5.48 11.13
N GLU A 220 22.36 6.21 11.62
CA GLU A 220 23.63 5.68 12.09
C GLU A 220 23.44 4.69 13.25
N ALA A 221 22.58 5.04 14.19
CA ALA A 221 22.35 4.22 15.39
C ALA A 221 21.51 2.96 15.13
N ASN A 222 20.60 2.99 14.12
CA ASN A 222 19.60 1.92 13.96
C ASN A 222 19.80 1.08 12.69
N PHE A 223 20.45 1.61 11.65
CA PHE A 223 20.43 0.97 10.34
C PHE A 223 21.81 0.80 9.69
N ARG A 224 22.89 1.36 10.27
CA ARG A 224 24.24 1.16 9.77
C ARG A 224 24.68 -0.27 9.97
N THR A 225 25.19 -0.88 8.91
CA THR A 225 25.76 -2.22 8.89
C THR A 225 27.27 -2.18 9.11
N GLN A 226 27.90 -3.31 9.45
CA GLN A 226 29.34 -3.38 9.71
C GLN A 226 30.21 -3.02 8.51
N ASP A 227 29.70 -3.22 7.29
CA ASP A 227 30.36 -2.84 6.02
C ASP A 227 30.14 -1.37 5.64
N GLY A 228 29.53 -0.56 6.52
CA GLY A 228 29.32 0.87 6.34
C GLY A 228 28.11 1.24 5.46
N ARG A 229 27.32 0.26 5.00
CA ARG A 229 26.05 0.47 4.30
C ARG A 229 24.94 0.80 5.30
N TYR A 230 23.74 1.10 4.77
CA TYR A 230 22.55 1.31 5.59
C TYR A 230 21.42 0.39 5.11
N ARG A 231 20.90 -0.43 6.03
CA ARG A 231 19.84 -1.39 5.73
C ARG A 231 18.60 -1.09 6.58
N ILE A 232 17.55 -0.60 5.90
CA ILE A 232 16.31 -0.18 6.53
C ILE A 232 15.23 -1.24 6.22
N PRO A 233 14.71 -1.97 7.21
CA PRO A 233 13.58 -2.87 7.02
C PRO A 233 12.33 -2.09 6.59
N VAL A 234 11.67 -2.56 5.52
CA VAL A 234 10.45 -1.96 4.94
C VAL A 234 9.40 -3.04 4.63
N HIS A 235 9.24 -3.98 5.56
CA HIS A 235 8.29 -5.08 5.44
C HIS A 235 6.88 -4.57 5.16
N GLN A 236 6.09 -5.35 4.42
CA GLN A 236 4.71 -5.03 4.08
C GLN A 236 3.75 -6.03 4.72
N ASP A 237 2.65 -5.52 5.24
CA ASP A 237 1.50 -6.32 5.64
C ASP A 237 0.52 -6.40 4.47
N PHE A 238 0.12 -7.62 4.14
CA PHE A 238 -0.92 -7.96 3.18
C PHE A 238 -2.11 -8.50 3.94
N ILE A 239 -3.24 -7.80 3.87
CA ILE A 239 -4.52 -8.31 4.37
C ILE A 239 -5.24 -8.93 3.19
N GLU A 240 -5.47 -10.23 3.26
CA GLU A 240 -6.28 -10.97 2.30
C GLU A 240 -7.64 -11.27 2.92
N ILE A 241 -8.72 -10.86 2.26
CA ILE A 241 -10.10 -11.07 2.70
C ILE A 241 -10.85 -11.84 1.62
N ARG A 242 -11.43 -12.98 2.00
CA ARG A 242 -12.31 -13.78 1.13
C ARG A 242 -13.65 -14.00 1.82
N GLN A 243 -14.70 -14.31 1.06
CA GLN A 243 -15.94 -14.77 1.68
C GLN A 243 -15.70 -16.08 2.43
N GLY A 244 -16.23 -16.18 3.65
CA GLY A 244 -16.24 -17.42 4.41
C GLY A 244 -17.08 -18.49 3.69
N ALA A 245 -16.75 -19.75 3.89
CA ALA A 245 -17.58 -20.85 3.41
C ALA A 245 -18.98 -20.68 4.02
N THR A 246 -19.99 -20.43 3.20
CA THR A 246 -21.39 -20.50 3.69
C THR A 246 -21.63 -21.90 4.15
N SER A 247 -21.75 -22.11 5.47
CA SER A 247 -22.30 -23.36 6.02
C SER A 247 -23.70 -23.51 5.43
N ARG A 248 -23.83 -24.33 4.38
CA ARG A 248 -25.12 -24.77 3.93
C ARG A 248 -25.67 -25.63 5.07
N HIS A 249 -26.49 -25.05 5.91
CA HIS A 249 -27.35 -25.83 6.80
C HIS A 249 -28.35 -26.55 5.88
N SER A 250 -28.10 -27.83 5.72
CA SER A 250 -29.00 -28.77 5.07
C SER A 250 -30.16 -29.06 6.00
#